data_6c283e76fa0e6a8b58d723b008736b14
#
_entry.id   6c283e76fa0e6a8b58d723b008736b14
#
_cell.length_a   1.000
_cell.length_b   1.000
_cell.length_c   1.000
_cell.angle_alpha   90.00
_cell.angle_beta   90.00
_cell.angle_gamma   90.00
#
_symmetry.space_group_name_H-M   'P 1'
#
loop_
_entity.id
_entity.type
_entity.pdbx_description
1 polymer ?
#
loop_
_entity_poly.entity_id
_entity_poly.type
_entity_poly.pdbx_seq_one_letter_code
_entity_poly.pdbx_strand_id
1 'polypeptide(L)'
;MKSALVLWLTFAFCSSAIAQAVSPADMISNYRLQHGEGRVTTDAALHRIAQAQAAAMASRNLLDHEALGPFNSRVASSGAGRAAENIAYGYDSFGKTLDQWIESSGHRKNLLLHGASRVGVASATSSTNGRIYWAMVIAGEYERPKVAGVKARGAKTLAANTPGAKPAPATKPRSHTQQACRMKILGLCL
;
A
#
# COMPACT_ATOMS: atom_id res chain seq x y z
N MET A 1 67.08 9.21 43.05
CA MET A 1 66.49 9.22 41.71
C MET A 1 65.27 8.29 41.76
N LYS A 2 64.04 8.86 41.77
CA LYS A 2 62.77 8.10 41.88
C LYS A 2 62.11 8.12 40.51
N SER A 3 62.13 6.99 39.79
CA SER A 3 61.47 6.84 38.49
C SER A 3 59.98 6.56 38.71
N ALA A 4 59.10 7.47 38.29
CA ALA A 4 57.65 7.27 38.26
C ALA A 4 57.23 6.56 36.98
N LEU A 5 56.68 5.36 37.12
CA LEU A 5 56.10 4.57 36.01
C LEU A 5 54.66 5.06 35.76
N VAL A 6 54.46 5.73 34.63
CA VAL A 6 53.10 6.17 34.19
C VAL A 6 52.47 5.05 33.40
N LEU A 7 51.44 4.41 33.99
CA LEU A 7 50.67 3.35 33.36
C LEU A 7 49.56 3.97 32.51
N TRP A 8 49.67 3.87 31.17
CA TRP A 8 48.61 4.29 30.24
C TRP A 8 47.55 3.18 30.14
N LEU A 9 46.34 3.42 30.73
CA LEU A 9 45.19 2.56 30.50
C LEU A 9 44.57 2.95 29.16
N THR A 10 44.73 2.09 28.15
CA THR A 10 43.98 2.23 26.88
C THR A 10 42.58 1.64 27.04
N PHE A 11 41.57 2.50 27.11
CA PHE A 11 40.16 2.08 27.07
C PHE A 11 39.83 1.74 25.63
N ALA A 12 39.70 0.45 25.30
CA ALA A 12 39.19 -0.03 24.04
C ALA A 12 37.66 0.14 24.04
N PHE A 13 37.15 1.15 23.34
CA PHE A 13 35.72 1.29 23.05
C PHE A 13 35.31 0.20 22.05
N CYS A 14 34.68 -0.86 22.56
CA CYS A 14 34.04 -1.86 21.73
C CYS A 14 32.72 -1.28 21.23
N SER A 15 32.72 -0.70 20.03
CA SER A 15 31.47 -0.24 19.35
C SER A 15 30.69 -1.45 18.89
N SER A 16 29.68 -1.86 19.66
CA SER A 16 28.70 -2.86 19.22
C SER A 16 27.89 -2.29 18.09
N ALA A 17 28.17 -2.67 16.86
CA ALA A 17 27.30 -2.39 15.70
C ALA A 17 25.99 -3.18 15.91
N ILE A 18 24.91 -2.49 16.29
CA ILE A 18 23.56 -3.07 16.33
C ILE A 18 23.14 -3.25 14.88
N ALA A 19 23.13 -4.48 14.39
CA ALA A 19 22.55 -4.80 13.09
C ALA A 19 21.03 -4.44 13.15
N GLN A 20 20.65 -3.39 12.47
CA GLN A 20 19.23 -3.02 12.36
C GLN A 20 18.52 -4.09 11.53
N ALA A 21 17.45 -4.66 12.08
CA ALA A 21 16.59 -5.58 11.34
C ALA A 21 16.02 -4.85 10.12
N VAL A 22 16.13 -5.48 8.94
CA VAL A 22 15.61 -4.93 7.69
C VAL A 22 14.08 -4.77 7.81
N SER A 23 13.57 -3.56 7.57
CA SER A 23 12.14 -3.28 7.72
C SER A 23 11.32 -3.92 6.60
N PRO A 24 10.01 -4.21 6.82
CA PRO A 24 9.11 -4.65 5.76
C PRO A 24 9.10 -3.72 4.54
N ALA A 25 9.17 -2.41 4.75
CA ALA A 25 9.23 -1.42 3.66
C ALA A 25 10.53 -1.54 2.84
N ASP A 26 11.67 -1.83 3.48
CA ASP A 26 12.93 -2.04 2.79
C ASP A 26 12.92 -3.35 2.00
N MET A 27 12.37 -4.43 2.55
CA MET A 27 12.24 -5.71 1.86
C MET A 27 11.37 -5.57 0.61
N ILE A 28 10.21 -4.92 0.72
CA ILE A 28 9.34 -4.62 -0.43
C ILE A 28 10.05 -3.71 -1.42
N SER A 29 10.76 -2.66 -0.96
CA SER A 29 11.51 -1.75 -1.82
C SER A 29 12.59 -2.45 -2.62
N ASN A 30 13.32 -3.38 -2.01
CA ASN A 30 14.36 -4.15 -2.69
C ASN A 30 13.75 -5.01 -3.82
N TYR A 31 12.63 -5.68 -3.56
CA TYR A 31 11.91 -6.43 -4.57
C TYR A 31 11.40 -5.53 -5.71
N ARG A 32 10.79 -4.40 -5.39
CA ARG A 32 10.28 -3.42 -6.36
C ARG A 32 11.38 -2.87 -7.27
N LEU A 33 12.53 -2.49 -6.70
CA LEU A 33 13.69 -1.98 -7.46
C LEU A 33 14.20 -2.99 -8.50
N GLN A 34 14.22 -4.29 -8.15
CA GLN A 34 14.62 -5.36 -9.08
C GLN A 34 13.65 -5.50 -10.26
N HIS A 35 12.44 -4.95 -10.15
CA HIS A 35 11.40 -4.99 -11.18
C HIS A 35 11.12 -3.62 -11.81
N GLY A 36 12.03 -2.63 -11.64
CA GLY A 36 11.92 -1.31 -12.27
C GLY A 36 10.93 -0.36 -11.61
N GLU A 37 10.42 -0.70 -10.42
CA GLU A 37 9.52 0.16 -9.65
C GLU A 37 10.28 0.96 -8.58
N GLY A 38 9.72 2.10 -8.15
CA GLY A 38 10.30 2.94 -7.11
C GLY A 38 10.24 2.32 -5.71
N ARG A 39 11.10 2.82 -4.80
CA ARG A 39 11.04 2.48 -3.37
C ARG A 39 9.72 2.93 -2.75
N VAL A 40 9.34 2.24 -1.67
CA VAL A 40 8.24 2.65 -0.78
C VAL A 40 8.79 2.95 0.61
N THR A 41 8.11 3.84 1.33
CA THR A 41 8.42 4.16 2.72
C THR A 41 7.26 3.74 3.62
N THR A 42 7.55 3.45 4.88
CA THR A 42 6.51 3.14 5.88
C THR A 42 5.62 4.36 6.08
N ASP A 43 4.30 4.15 5.99
CA ASP A 43 3.26 5.15 6.24
C ASP A 43 2.41 4.74 7.44
N ALA A 44 2.28 5.64 8.42
CA ALA A 44 1.58 5.36 9.67
C ALA A 44 0.06 5.16 9.49
N ALA A 45 -0.55 5.84 8.49
CA ALA A 45 -1.98 5.68 8.21
C ALA A 45 -2.24 4.31 7.55
N LEU A 46 -1.42 3.93 6.56
CA LEU A 46 -1.50 2.62 5.92
C LEU A 46 -1.19 1.48 6.90
N HIS A 47 -0.23 1.69 7.81
CA HIS A 47 0.09 0.71 8.86
C HIS A 47 -1.12 0.48 9.78
N ARG A 48 -1.81 1.54 10.24
CA ARG A 48 -3.03 1.40 11.05
C ARG A 48 -4.15 0.66 10.31
N ILE A 49 -4.32 0.91 9.01
CA ILE A 49 -5.32 0.20 8.19
C ILE A 49 -4.96 -1.29 8.09
N ALA A 50 -3.70 -1.61 7.81
CA ALA A 50 -3.20 -2.98 7.75
C ALA A 50 -3.36 -3.69 9.13
N GLN A 51 -3.02 -3.01 10.23
CA GLN A 51 -3.16 -3.54 11.59
C GLN A 51 -4.61 -3.86 11.93
N ALA A 52 -5.53 -2.97 11.64
CA ALA A 52 -6.95 -3.18 11.88
C ALA A 52 -7.50 -4.37 11.07
N GLN A 53 -7.09 -4.50 9.80
CA GLN A 53 -7.46 -5.63 8.95
C GLN A 53 -6.89 -6.96 9.47
N ALA A 54 -5.61 -7.00 9.83
CA ALA A 54 -4.97 -8.19 10.40
C ALA A 54 -5.67 -8.62 11.71
N ALA A 55 -5.98 -7.66 12.59
CA ALA A 55 -6.70 -7.91 13.84
C ALA A 55 -8.12 -8.45 13.59
N ALA A 56 -8.85 -7.91 12.62
CA ALA A 56 -10.19 -8.39 12.27
C ALA A 56 -10.16 -9.82 11.72
N MET A 57 -9.19 -10.15 10.88
CA MET A 57 -8.98 -11.51 10.38
C MET A 57 -8.62 -12.47 11.51
N ALA A 58 -7.71 -12.09 12.41
CA ALA A 58 -7.27 -12.91 13.54
C ALA A 58 -8.41 -13.17 14.53
N SER A 59 -9.23 -12.17 14.85
CA SER A 59 -10.36 -12.33 15.77
C SER A 59 -11.46 -13.23 15.24
N ARG A 60 -11.64 -13.30 13.92
CA ARG A 60 -12.65 -14.11 13.25
C ARG A 60 -12.11 -15.44 12.73
N ASN A 61 -10.80 -15.69 12.82
CA ASN A 61 -10.12 -16.81 12.18
C ASN A 61 -10.44 -16.95 10.68
N LEU A 62 -10.57 -15.82 9.99
CA LEU A 62 -11.01 -15.74 8.60
C LEU A 62 -10.00 -14.94 7.76
N LEU A 63 -9.51 -15.54 6.67
CA LEU A 63 -8.72 -14.83 5.66
C LEU A 63 -9.68 -14.23 4.64
N ASP A 64 -9.99 -12.95 4.80
CA ASP A 64 -10.93 -12.23 3.93
C ASP A 64 -10.55 -10.75 3.84
N HIS A 65 -10.52 -10.22 2.62
CA HIS A 65 -10.29 -8.81 2.36
C HIS A 65 -11.35 -7.90 3.00
N GLU A 66 -12.55 -8.39 3.18
CA GLU A 66 -13.66 -7.64 3.77
C GLU A 66 -13.86 -7.92 5.27
N ALA A 67 -12.90 -8.58 5.95
CA ALA A 67 -13.00 -8.85 7.38
C ALA A 67 -13.27 -7.60 8.23
N LEU A 68 -12.83 -6.43 7.78
CA LEU A 68 -13.12 -5.12 8.40
C LEU A 68 -13.98 -4.22 7.50
N GLY A 69 -14.71 -4.77 6.54
CA GLY A 69 -15.48 -4.05 5.55
C GLY A 69 -14.69 -3.69 4.29
N PRO A 70 -15.35 -3.02 3.34
CA PRO A 70 -14.80 -2.78 2.00
C PRO A 70 -13.47 -2.05 2.01
N PHE A 71 -12.48 -2.55 1.25
CA PHE A 71 -11.13 -1.98 1.18
C PHE A 71 -11.11 -0.50 0.84
N ASN A 72 -11.89 -0.07 -0.17
CA ASN A 72 -11.95 1.33 -0.58
C ASN A 72 -12.39 2.27 0.56
N SER A 73 -13.33 1.82 1.39
CA SER A 73 -13.78 2.61 2.55
C SER A 73 -12.67 2.71 3.61
N ARG A 74 -11.92 1.63 3.82
CA ARG A 74 -10.84 1.60 4.81
C ARG A 74 -9.66 2.50 4.40
N VAL A 75 -9.32 2.55 3.11
CA VAL A 75 -8.16 3.29 2.60
C VAL A 75 -8.48 4.77 2.33
N ALA A 76 -9.75 5.16 2.24
CA ALA A 76 -10.18 6.52 1.89
C ALA A 76 -9.53 7.61 2.78
N SER A 77 -9.39 7.35 4.08
CA SER A 77 -8.78 8.31 5.02
C SER A 77 -7.26 8.48 4.89
N SER A 78 -6.59 7.63 4.09
CA SER A 78 -5.14 7.70 3.89
C SER A 78 -4.71 8.77 2.86
N GLY A 79 -5.66 9.36 2.14
CA GLY A 79 -5.40 10.29 1.02
C GLY A 79 -4.75 9.63 -0.19
N ALA A 80 -4.79 8.30 -0.30
CA ALA A 80 -4.20 7.58 -1.42
C ALA A 80 -5.02 7.79 -2.71
N GLY A 81 -4.35 8.15 -3.80
CA GLY A 81 -4.95 8.23 -5.13
C GLY A 81 -5.16 6.85 -5.76
N ARG A 82 -4.32 5.88 -5.37
CA ARG A 82 -4.41 4.47 -5.73
C ARG A 82 -3.84 3.62 -4.60
N ALA A 83 -4.41 2.45 -4.37
CA ALA A 83 -3.93 1.53 -3.35
C ALA A 83 -4.24 0.07 -3.71
N ALA A 84 -3.51 -0.86 -3.08
CA ALA A 84 -3.76 -2.29 -3.17
C ALA A 84 -3.49 -2.95 -1.81
N GLU A 85 -4.09 -4.11 -1.59
CA GLU A 85 -3.96 -4.88 -0.37
C GLU A 85 -3.51 -6.31 -0.67
N ASN A 86 -2.57 -6.82 0.14
CA ASN A 86 -2.26 -8.24 0.23
C ASN A 86 -2.58 -8.73 1.64
N ILE A 87 -3.16 -9.92 1.74
CA ILE A 87 -3.40 -10.60 3.00
C ILE A 87 -2.84 -12.03 2.97
N ALA A 88 -2.43 -12.53 4.13
CA ALA A 88 -1.95 -13.91 4.28
C ALA A 88 -2.18 -14.40 5.71
N TYR A 89 -1.98 -15.71 5.95
CA TYR A 89 -1.96 -16.28 7.28
C TYR A 89 -1.01 -17.48 7.39
N GLY A 90 -0.60 -17.79 8.63
CA GLY A 90 0.14 -19.00 8.95
C GLY A 90 1.68 -18.88 8.87
N TYR A 91 2.20 -17.75 8.43
CA TYR A 91 3.63 -17.47 8.38
C TYR A 91 4.10 -16.76 9.66
N ASP A 92 5.23 -17.19 10.20
CA ASP A 92 5.80 -16.70 11.46
C ASP A 92 6.64 -15.43 11.29
N SER A 93 6.98 -15.07 10.05
CA SER A 93 7.80 -13.90 9.75
C SER A 93 7.32 -13.16 8.50
N PHE A 94 7.64 -11.86 8.42
CA PHE A 94 7.32 -11.10 7.23
C PHE A 94 8.08 -11.59 5.99
N GLY A 95 9.32 -12.04 6.14
CA GLY A 95 10.09 -12.59 5.01
C GLY A 95 9.36 -13.73 4.30
N LYS A 96 8.91 -14.74 5.04
CA LYS A 96 8.16 -15.87 4.50
C LYS A 96 6.82 -15.43 3.88
N THR A 97 6.16 -14.44 4.50
CA THR A 97 4.92 -13.86 3.98
C THR A 97 5.15 -13.14 2.65
N LEU A 98 6.24 -12.37 2.55
CA LEU A 98 6.62 -11.68 1.33
C LEU A 98 6.95 -12.67 0.20
N ASP A 99 7.70 -13.73 0.49
CA ASP A 99 8.03 -14.79 -0.49
C ASP A 99 6.75 -15.41 -1.08
N GLN A 100 5.78 -15.74 -0.23
CA GLN A 100 4.48 -16.25 -0.68
C GLN A 100 3.73 -15.24 -1.55
N TRP A 101 3.76 -13.94 -1.21
CA TRP A 101 3.15 -12.90 -2.03
C TRP A 101 3.87 -12.72 -3.37
N ILE A 102 5.19 -12.89 -3.41
CA ILE A 102 5.99 -12.85 -4.64
C ILE A 102 5.64 -14.02 -5.57
N GLU A 103 5.40 -15.21 -5.04
CA GLU A 103 5.04 -16.40 -5.84
C GLU A 103 3.62 -16.29 -6.44
N SER A 104 2.69 -15.62 -5.76
CA SER A 104 1.32 -15.43 -6.23
C SER A 104 1.23 -14.27 -7.23
N SER A 105 0.76 -14.54 -8.45
CA SER A 105 0.65 -13.52 -9.50
C SER A 105 -0.23 -12.32 -9.12
N GLY A 106 -1.32 -12.55 -8.38
CA GLY A 106 -2.22 -11.49 -7.89
C GLY A 106 -1.56 -10.62 -6.83
N HIS A 107 -0.94 -11.23 -5.81
CA HIS A 107 -0.24 -10.51 -4.76
C HIS A 107 1.01 -9.78 -5.30
N ARG A 108 1.75 -10.41 -6.21
CA ARG A 108 2.91 -9.81 -6.88
C ARG A 108 2.52 -8.54 -7.65
N LYS A 109 1.39 -8.55 -8.35
CA LYS A 109 0.86 -7.36 -9.04
C LYS A 109 0.64 -6.20 -8.06
N ASN A 110 0.14 -6.48 -6.87
CA ASN A 110 -0.06 -5.46 -5.83
C ASN A 110 1.28 -4.95 -5.28
N LEU A 111 2.26 -5.82 -5.01
CA LEU A 111 3.62 -5.42 -4.61
C LEU A 111 4.27 -4.48 -5.63
N LEU A 112 4.01 -4.71 -6.92
CA LEU A 112 4.53 -3.92 -8.04
C LEU A 112 3.55 -2.83 -8.50
N LEU A 113 2.65 -2.37 -7.62
CA LEU A 113 1.74 -1.26 -7.95
C LEU A 113 2.54 -0.05 -8.45
N HIS A 114 2.33 0.30 -9.72
CA HIS A 114 3.06 1.39 -10.35
C HIS A 114 2.77 2.73 -9.68
N GLY A 115 3.83 3.55 -9.46
CA GLY A 115 3.73 4.83 -8.79
C GLY A 115 3.46 4.74 -7.28
N ALA A 116 3.51 3.55 -6.67
CA ALA A 116 3.42 3.43 -5.22
C ALA A 116 4.68 3.97 -4.55
N SER A 117 4.49 4.74 -3.49
CA SER A 117 5.55 5.39 -2.70
C SER A 117 5.44 5.12 -1.19
N ARG A 118 4.30 4.59 -0.73
CA ARG A 118 3.98 4.39 0.68
C ARG A 118 3.48 2.96 0.92
N VAL A 119 3.80 2.38 2.08
CA VAL A 119 3.35 1.05 2.48
C VAL A 119 3.11 0.98 3.98
N GLY A 120 2.10 0.22 4.37
CA GLY A 120 1.85 -0.21 5.74
C GLY A 120 1.78 -1.73 5.79
N VAL A 121 2.51 -2.36 6.69
CA VAL A 121 2.49 -3.81 6.92
C VAL A 121 2.24 -4.06 8.40
N ALA A 122 1.35 -5.00 8.70
CA ALA A 122 1.07 -5.38 10.08
C ALA A 122 0.64 -6.85 10.17
N SER A 123 0.72 -7.40 11.36
CA SER A 123 0.21 -8.72 11.68
C SER A 123 -0.56 -8.74 13.00
N ALA A 124 -1.41 -9.76 13.16
CA ALA A 124 -2.09 -10.06 14.40
C ALA A 124 -2.20 -11.57 14.59
N THR A 125 -2.04 -12.02 15.83
CA THR A 125 -2.16 -13.45 16.18
C THR A 125 -3.55 -13.74 16.70
N SER A 126 -4.19 -14.80 16.17
CA SER A 126 -5.46 -15.29 16.70
C SER A 126 -5.25 -15.89 18.08
N SER A 127 -6.02 -15.45 19.06
CA SER A 127 -6.04 -16.00 20.41
C SER A 127 -6.64 -17.40 20.48
N THR A 128 -7.40 -17.81 19.46
CA THR A 128 -8.11 -19.10 19.44
C THR A 128 -7.23 -20.24 18.93
N ASN A 129 -6.40 -19.98 17.90
CA ASN A 129 -5.63 -21.04 17.24
C ASN A 129 -4.14 -20.72 17.07
N GLY A 130 -3.66 -19.58 17.60
CA GLY A 130 -2.26 -19.14 17.51
C GLY A 130 -1.79 -18.73 16.12
N ARG A 131 -2.69 -18.73 15.11
CA ARG A 131 -2.33 -18.41 13.72
C ARG A 131 -2.09 -16.92 13.56
N ILE A 132 -1.01 -16.56 12.85
CA ILE A 132 -0.66 -15.18 12.55
C ILE A 132 -1.32 -14.79 11.21
N TYR A 133 -2.02 -13.66 11.22
CA TYR A 133 -2.62 -13.04 10.04
C TYR A 133 -1.84 -11.79 9.67
N TRP A 134 -1.53 -11.65 8.40
CA TRP A 134 -0.76 -10.54 7.84
C TRP A 134 -1.63 -9.71 6.91
N ALA A 135 -1.43 -8.39 6.95
CA ALA A 135 -1.98 -7.49 5.95
C ALA A 135 -0.91 -6.46 5.53
N MET A 136 -0.91 -6.13 4.26
CA MET A 136 -0.13 -5.06 3.65
C MET A 136 -1.07 -4.15 2.89
N VAL A 137 -0.94 -2.84 3.07
CA VAL A 137 -1.55 -1.83 2.20
C VAL A 137 -0.43 -1.03 1.56
N ILE A 138 -0.39 -1.02 0.23
CA ILE A 138 0.57 -0.25 -0.56
C ILE A 138 -0.19 0.83 -1.33
N ALA A 139 0.37 2.04 -1.41
CA ALA A 139 -0.33 3.18 -1.98
C ALA A 139 0.60 4.18 -2.66
N GLY A 140 0.04 4.93 -3.60
CA GLY A 140 0.67 6.05 -4.29
C GLY A 140 -0.34 7.13 -4.66
N GLU A 141 0.16 8.21 -5.23
CA GLU A 141 -0.67 9.27 -5.76
C GLU A 141 -1.28 8.84 -7.11
N TYR A 142 -2.39 9.46 -7.46
CA TYR A 142 -2.95 9.30 -8.79
C TYR A 142 -2.13 10.14 -9.78
N GLU A 143 -1.26 9.52 -10.54
CA GLU A 143 -0.64 10.18 -11.67
C GLU A 143 -1.71 10.43 -12.74
N ARG A 144 -2.12 11.69 -12.89
CA ARG A 144 -2.90 12.06 -14.08
C ARG A 144 -2.08 11.72 -15.31
N PRO A 145 -2.65 11.03 -16.31
CA PRO A 145 -1.98 10.86 -17.60
C PRO A 145 -1.50 12.24 -18.06
N LYS A 146 -0.19 12.39 -18.29
CA LYS A 146 0.33 13.61 -18.95
C LYS A 146 -0.33 13.64 -20.32
N VAL A 147 -1.36 14.47 -20.47
CA VAL A 147 -1.95 14.76 -21.77
C VAL A 147 -0.83 15.41 -22.58
N ALA A 148 -0.24 14.64 -23.50
CA ALA A 148 0.81 15.14 -24.38
C ALA A 148 0.23 16.37 -25.09
N GLY A 149 0.85 17.52 -24.81
CA GLY A 149 0.58 18.88 -25.26
C GLY A 149 -0.53 19.07 -26.30
N VAL A 150 -1.70 19.41 -25.84
CA VAL A 150 -2.61 20.24 -26.64
C VAL A 150 -1.96 21.63 -26.67
N LYS A 151 -1.21 21.93 -27.74
CA LYS A 151 -0.78 23.30 -28.04
C LYS A 151 -2.03 24.15 -28.01
N ALA A 152 -2.11 25.09 -27.08
CA ALA A 152 -3.15 26.10 -27.04
C ALA A 152 -3.10 26.87 -28.38
N ARG A 153 -3.94 26.50 -29.32
CA ARG A 153 -4.25 27.34 -30.48
C ARG A 153 -5.04 28.52 -29.95
N GLY A 154 -4.46 29.69 -30.16
CA GLY A 154 -4.90 30.98 -29.67
C GLY A 154 -6.42 31.16 -29.73
N ALA A 155 -6.98 31.53 -28.60
CA ALA A 155 -8.36 31.98 -28.49
C ALA A 155 -8.42 33.37 -29.15
N LYS A 156 -8.90 33.44 -30.41
CA LYS A 156 -9.42 34.67 -30.98
C LYS A 156 -10.77 34.94 -30.30
N THR A 157 -10.81 35.99 -29.53
CA THR A 157 -12.03 36.62 -29.03
C THR A 157 -12.92 37.06 -30.20
N LEU A 158 -14.04 36.40 -30.36
CA LEU A 158 -15.17 36.91 -31.12
C LEU A 158 -16.32 37.16 -30.15
N ALA A 159 -16.50 38.41 -29.81
CA ALA A 159 -17.74 38.89 -29.22
C ALA A 159 -18.84 38.79 -30.27
N ALA A 160 -19.90 38.08 -29.98
CA ALA A 160 -21.16 38.18 -30.72
C ALA A 160 -22.33 38.07 -29.75
N ASN A 161 -23.02 39.14 -29.59
CA ASN A 161 -24.37 39.25 -29.03
C ASN A 161 -25.33 38.34 -29.79
N THR A 162 -26.14 37.55 -29.07
CA THR A 162 -27.47 37.13 -29.54
C THR A 162 -28.37 36.82 -28.34
N PRO A 163 -29.62 37.34 -28.32
CA PRO A 163 -30.55 37.15 -27.22
C PRO A 163 -31.41 35.91 -27.42
N GLY A 164 -31.72 35.23 -26.31
CA GLY A 164 -32.95 34.46 -26.15
C GLY A 164 -32.91 33.01 -26.67
N ALA A 165 -32.63 32.04 -25.81
CA ALA A 165 -33.14 30.67 -25.98
C ALA A 165 -33.58 30.11 -24.62
N LYS A 166 -34.83 29.61 -24.61
CA LYS A 166 -35.57 28.97 -23.53
C LYS A 166 -34.83 27.76 -22.96
N PRO A 167 -34.90 27.46 -21.65
CA PRO A 167 -34.27 26.27 -21.09
C PRO A 167 -35.00 24.99 -21.46
N ALA A 168 -34.25 24.01 -21.95
CA ALA A 168 -34.73 22.65 -22.20
C ALA A 168 -34.76 21.83 -20.89
N PRO A 169 -35.64 20.82 -20.77
CA PRO A 169 -35.83 20.07 -19.51
C PRO A 169 -34.68 19.14 -19.21
N ALA A 170 -34.34 19.05 -17.91
CA ALA A 170 -33.30 18.22 -17.34
C ALA A 170 -33.57 16.73 -17.58
N THR A 171 -32.67 16.05 -18.30
CA THR A 171 -32.62 14.60 -18.38
C THR A 171 -31.95 14.03 -17.16
N LYS A 172 -32.64 13.10 -16.46
CA LYS A 172 -32.15 12.34 -15.32
C LYS A 172 -30.88 11.53 -15.68
N PRO A 173 -29.89 11.42 -14.79
CA PRO A 173 -28.74 10.57 -15.03
C PRO A 173 -29.15 9.09 -15.02
N ARG A 174 -28.74 8.38 -16.05
CA ARG A 174 -28.93 6.95 -16.23
C ARG A 174 -28.04 6.22 -15.25
N SER A 175 -28.62 5.46 -14.31
CA SER A 175 -27.91 4.60 -13.39
C SER A 175 -27.16 3.50 -14.16
N HIS A 176 -25.82 3.53 -14.12
CA HIS A 176 -25.03 2.37 -14.53
C HIS A 176 -25.19 1.29 -13.46
N THR A 177 -25.94 0.25 -13.80
CA THR A 177 -26.05 -0.98 -13.05
C THR A 177 -24.67 -1.61 -12.95
N GLN A 178 -24.10 -1.65 -11.73
CA GLN A 178 -22.92 -2.45 -11.42
C GLN A 178 -23.28 -3.91 -11.64
N GLN A 179 -22.61 -4.52 -12.61
CA GLN A 179 -22.71 -5.95 -12.86
C GLN A 179 -21.98 -6.67 -11.72
N ALA A 180 -22.76 -7.24 -10.80
CA ALA A 180 -22.26 -8.06 -9.71
C ALA A 180 -21.58 -9.31 -10.27
N CYS A 181 -20.32 -9.54 -9.93
CA CYS A 181 -19.62 -10.80 -10.17
C CYS A 181 -20.38 -11.96 -9.54
N ARG A 182 -20.85 -12.89 -10.37
CA ARG A 182 -21.78 -13.95 -9.98
C ARG A 182 -21.14 -15.32 -9.75
N MET A 183 -19.84 -15.43 -9.58
CA MET A 183 -19.25 -16.70 -9.06
C MET A 183 -17.82 -16.49 -8.57
N LYS A 184 -17.60 -16.78 -7.28
CA LYS A 184 -16.27 -16.89 -6.67
C LYS A 184 -15.90 -18.37 -6.58
N ILE A 185 -14.96 -18.82 -7.40
CA ILE A 185 -14.24 -20.08 -7.19
C ILE A 185 -12.76 -19.72 -7.14
N LEU A 186 -12.11 -20.01 -6.02
CA LEU A 186 -10.66 -19.84 -5.79
C LEU A 186 -10.09 -18.43 -5.95
N GLY A 187 -10.82 -17.38 -5.55
CA GLY A 187 -10.26 -16.03 -5.47
C GLY A 187 -10.08 -15.30 -6.79
N LEU A 188 -10.56 -15.82 -7.92
CA LEU A 188 -10.61 -15.11 -9.20
C LEU A 188 -12.04 -14.68 -9.51
N CYS A 189 -12.21 -13.39 -9.91
CA CYS A 189 -13.37 -12.93 -10.66
C CYS A 189 -13.21 -13.35 -12.13
N LEU A 190 -14.12 -14.15 -12.65
CA LEU A 190 -14.37 -14.34 -14.07
C LEU A 190 -15.53 -13.47 -14.50
#